data_52056c32933319c00d44569ea781c3dd
#
_entry.id   52056c32933319c00d44569ea781c3dd
#
_cell.length_a   1.000
_cell.length_b   1.000
_cell.length_c   1.000
_cell.angle_alpha   90.00
_cell.angle_beta   90.00
_cell.angle_gamma   90.00
#
_symmetry.space_group_name_H-M   'P 1'
#
loop_
_entity.id
_entity.type
_entity.pdbx_description
1 polymer ?
#
loop_
_entity_poly.entity_id
_entity_poly.type
_entity_poly.pdbx_seq_one_letter_code
_entity_poly.pdbx_strand_id
1 'polypeptide(L)'
;MTQNSSRKIGSSIVSSISQEVSLHKISPNRRDLLIAAVLFVISVLLLFPNIGSRAVLPQGDEEMHIATIRESIQSGEILFPRFEGIMNLYKPPVLFWTGIASDLIFGTSLTAERLPSLFLFAGTGILIYFALRLFKAAPIYSAVIASSYLLTLGVFKFSRLVMMEALMTFLLTLSTFLLLVYFKKKNRSYLIGAALVSGFACLVKGPLFQVYSGTLLAGWAFLHAFQFTSNGEWSGKKRFIRMTLDQILFHTISLGVLALWGGILTSLSPAGSAFLKVFFFTENLGKFSTSTTNQNELIILLGWVLYCLPFTPFLLETMSKSILKVAPSFGGMIGRTLIFSTVAISIIHELPNRKDYYYILPLIPLAFIGVGLYFSRSEQESALSGTLSRNFQFLVVVSIVLGLGKILLDFRSGQEAWADLLWVGFANLVGAFWMI
;
A
#
# COMPACT_ATOMS: atom_id res chain seq x y z
N MET A 1 10.29 47.59 6.09
CA MET A 1 8.97 47.02 6.40
C MET A 1 8.82 45.52 6.07
N THR A 2 9.74 44.89 5.41
CA THR A 2 9.65 43.48 4.95
C THR A 2 10.13 42.41 5.95
N GLN A 3 10.86 42.75 7.01
CA GLN A 3 11.34 41.79 8.03
C GLN A 3 10.31 41.41 9.11
N ASN A 4 9.27 42.23 9.32
CA ASN A 4 8.25 41.99 10.35
C ASN A 4 7.12 41.05 9.88
N SER A 5 6.89 40.92 8.57
CA SER A 5 5.85 40.02 8.04
C SER A 5 6.30 38.55 8.02
N SER A 6 7.55 38.29 7.72
CA SER A 6 8.10 36.93 7.76
C SER A 6 8.24 36.35 9.19
N ARG A 7 8.51 37.19 10.18
CA ARG A 7 8.51 36.78 11.62
C ARG A 7 7.11 36.43 12.12
N LYS A 8 6.06 37.16 11.73
CA LYS A 8 4.67 36.88 12.12
C LYS A 8 4.15 35.57 11.50
N ILE A 9 4.53 35.26 10.26
CA ILE A 9 4.13 34.00 9.60
C ILE A 9 4.82 32.80 10.29
N GLY A 10 6.12 32.92 10.60
CA GLY A 10 6.89 31.87 11.30
C GLY A 10 6.36 31.58 12.71
N SER A 11 6.00 32.61 13.49
CA SER A 11 5.47 32.45 14.84
C SER A 11 4.05 31.88 14.86
N SER A 12 3.21 32.23 13.89
CA SER A 12 1.86 31.68 13.72
C SER A 12 1.88 30.19 13.36
N ILE A 13 2.80 29.75 12.52
CA ILE A 13 2.98 28.34 12.16
C ILE A 13 3.52 27.53 13.35
N VAL A 14 4.44 28.09 14.12
CA VAL A 14 5.01 27.41 15.31
C VAL A 14 3.99 27.33 16.45
N SER A 15 3.15 28.34 16.65
CA SER A 15 2.09 28.30 17.66
C SER A 15 0.96 27.33 17.26
N SER A 16 0.64 27.23 16.00
CA SER A 16 -0.34 26.23 15.51
C SER A 16 0.21 24.80 15.63
N ILE A 17 1.51 24.60 15.40
CA ILE A 17 2.18 23.30 15.59
C ILE A 17 2.23 22.89 17.07
N SER A 18 2.45 23.84 18.00
CA SER A 18 2.48 23.53 19.43
C SER A 18 1.09 23.28 20.03
N GLN A 19 0.04 23.90 19.52
CA GLN A 19 -1.33 23.64 19.95
C GLN A 19 -1.90 22.30 19.40
N GLU A 20 -1.44 21.81 18.25
CA GLU A 20 -1.85 20.50 17.71
C GLU A 20 -1.28 19.29 18.48
N VAL A 21 -0.27 19.48 19.32
CA VAL A 21 0.38 18.41 20.12
C VAL A 21 -0.35 18.09 21.42
N SER A 22 -1.49 18.71 21.71
CA SER A 22 -2.31 18.32 22.86
C SER A 22 -2.70 16.84 22.79
N LEU A 23 -2.27 16.11 23.84
CA LEU A 23 -2.46 14.65 24.04
C LEU A 23 -3.95 14.28 24.20
N HIS A 24 -4.76 14.47 23.15
CA HIS A 24 -6.10 13.89 23.15
C HIS A 24 -6.00 12.38 22.92
N LYS A 25 -6.68 11.60 23.76
CA LYS A 25 -6.91 10.17 23.58
C LYS A 25 -7.34 9.92 22.13
N ILE A 26 -6.48 9.27 21.34
CA ILE A 26 -6.83 8.79 20.00
C ILE A 26 -7.59 7.48 20.20
N SER A 27 -8.81 7.55 20.71
CA SER A 27 -9.77 6.47 20.57
C SER A 27 -10.68 6.84 19.39
N PRO A 28 -10.85 5.97 18.41
CA PRO A 28 -11.82 6.20 17.35
C PRO A 28 -13.19 6.38 18.00
N ASN A 29 -13.93 7.40 17.57
CA ASN A 29 -15.30 7.58 18.05
C ASN A 29 -16.22 6.55 17.39
N ARG A 30 -17.43 6.35 17.91
CA ARG A 30 -18.40 5.38 17.37
C ARG A 30 -18.69 5.62 15.87
N ARG A 31 -18.70 6.87 15.43
CA ARG A 31 -18.91 7.23 14.02
C ARG A 31 -17.76 6.74 13.14
N ASP A 32 -16.50 6.91 13.58
CA ASP A 32 -15.33 6.43 12.80
C ASP A 32 -15.34 4.91 12.69
N LEU A 33 -15.71 4.20 13.75
CA LEU A 33 -15.83 2.73 13.73
C LEU A 33 -16.95 2.26 12.79
N LEU A 34 -18.09 2.96 12.81
CA LEU A 34 -19.20 2.64 11.91
C LEU A 34 -18.81 2.85 10.44
N ILE A 35 -18.20 3.99 10.11
CA ILE A 35 -17.74 4.26 8.74
C ILE A 35 -16.72 3.20 8.29
N ALA A 36 -15.76 2.84 9.16
CA ALA A 36 -14.78 1.80 8.85
C ALA A 36 -15.45 0.42 8.62
N ALA A 37 -16.43 0.06 9.43
CA ALA A 37 -17.20 -1.18 9.26
C ALA A 37 -18.00 -1.17 7.95
N VAL A 38 -18.66 -0.07 7.62
CA VAL A 38 -19.38 0.10 6.34
C VAL A 38 -18.42 0.01 5.15
N LEU A 39 -17.28 0.69 5.21
CA LEU A 39 -16.24 0.59 4.19
C LEU A 39 -15.76 -0.85 3.98
N PHE A 40 -15.54 -1.60 5.08
CA PHE A 40 -15.13 -2.99 5.01
C PHE A 40 -16.18 -3.86 4.32
N VAL A 41 -17.43 -3.78 4.79
CA VAL A 41 -18.53 -4.57 4.24
C VAL A 41 -18.74 -4.27 2.76
N ILE A 42 -18.76 -2.98 2.38
CA ILE A 42 -18.89 -2.59 0.97
C ILE A 42 -17.72 -3.12 0.13
N SER A 43 -16.49 -3.03 0.66
CA SER A 43 -15.31 -3.55 -0.03
C SER A 43 -15.42 -5.06 -0.28
N VAL A 44 -15.83 -5.81 0.74
CA VAL A 44 -16.03 -7.27 0.61
C VAL A 44 -17.13 -7.55 -0.43
N LEU A 45 -18.27 -6.89 -0.36
CA LEU A 45 -19.36 -7.07 -1.33
C LEU A 45 -18.96 -6.75 -2.77
N LEU A 46 -18.11 -5.74 -2.97
CA LEU A 46 -17.62 -5.36 -4.30
C LEU A 46 -16.54 -6.30 -4.85
N LEU A 47 -15.66 -6.80 -3.99
CA LEU A 47 -14.50 -7.58 -4.41
C LEU A 47 -14.78 -9.10 -4.42
N PHE A 48 -15.78 -9.57 -3.69
CA PHE A 48 -16.11 -11.00 -3.56
C PHE A 48 -16.69 -11.66 -4.82
N PRO A 49 -17.56 -11.01 -5.63
CA PRO A 49 -18.20 -11.70 -6.77
C PRO A 49 -17.17 -12.34 -7.69
N ASN A 50 -17.43 -13.59 -8.05
CA ASN A 50 -16.59 -14.42 -8.92
C ASN A 50 -15.15 -14.69 -8.40
N ILE A 51 -14.87 -14.51 -7.09
CA ILE A 51 -13.52 -14.72 -6.53
C ILE A 51 -13.00 -16.13 -6.78
N GLY A 52 -13.87 -17.15 -6.71
CA GLY A 52 -13.53 -18.55 -6.99
C GLY A 52 -13.60 -18.98 -8.45
N SER A 53 -13.88 -18.05 -9.36
CA SER A 53 -14.00 -18.37 -10.78
C SER A 53 -12.63 -18.57 -11.45
N ARG A 54 -12.53 -19.59 -12.30
CA ARG A 54 -11.39 -19.80 -13.20
C ARG A 54 -11.34 -18.79 -14.34
N ALA A 55 -12.42 -18.04 -14.59
CA ALA A 55 -12.42 -16.95 -15.54
C ALA A 55 -11.61 -15.73 -15.08
N VAL A 56 -11.29 -15.62 -13.78
CA VAL A 56 -10.29 -14.66 -13.29
C VAL A 56 -8.93 -15.15 -13.76
N LEU A 57 -8.36 -14.45 -14.74
CA LEU A 57 -7.07 -14.80 -15.34
C LEU A 57 -5.97 -14.78 -14.28
N PRO A 58 -5.22 -15.89 -14.11
CA PRO A 58 -4.09 -15.93 -13.19
C PRO A 58 -3.03 -14.89 -13.57
N GLN A 59 -2.24 -14.48 -12.60
CA GLN A 59 -1.16 -13.53 -12.80
C GLN A 59 0.12 -14.04 -12.15
N GLY A 60 1.21 -13.98 -12.88
CA GLY A 60 2.52 -14.38 -12.34
C GLY A 60 2.54 -15.81 -11.82
N ASP A 61 2.92 -15.95 -10.55
CA ASP A 61 3.14 -17.26 -9.90
C ASP A 61 1.88 -17.81 -9.18
N GLU A 62 0.66 -17.32 -9.45
CA GLU A 62 -0.54 -17.70 -8.69
C GLU A 62 -0.77 -19.23 -8.68
N GLU A 63 -0.66 -19.87 -9.83
CA GLU A 63 -0.88 -21.34 -9.93
C GLU A 63 0.11 -22.12 -9.09
N MET A 64 1.39 -21.71 -9.11
CA MET A 64 2.42 -22.29 -8.25
C MET A 64 2.10 -22.06 -6.75
N HIS A 65 1.60 -20.87 -6.39
CA HIS A 65 1.23 -20.59 -5.00
C HIS A 65 0.10 -21.49 -4.52
N ILE A 66 -0.96 -21.66 -5.34
CA ILE A 66 -2.08 -22.54 -5.05
C ILE A 66 -1.62 -24.00 -4.93
N ALA A 67 -0.81 -24.48 -5.88
CA ALA A 67 -0.28 -25.82 -5.84
C ALA A 67 0.57 -26.06 -4.57
N THR A 68 1.42 -25.09 -4.21
CA THR A 68 2.24 -25.15 -2.98
C THR A 68 1.36 -25.21 -1.72
N ILE A 69 0.27 -24.43 -1.62
CA ILE A 69 -0.66 -24.47 -0.49
C ILE A 69 -1.29 -25.85 -0.35
N ARG A 70 -1.86 -26.38 -1.44
CA ARG A 70 -2.55 -27.69 -1.46
C ARG A 70 -1.61 -28.84 -1.15
N GLU A 71 -0.44 -28.86 -1.74
CA GLU A 71 0.58 -29.90 -1.50
C GLU A 71 1.09 -29.84 -0.06
N SER A 72 1.28 -28.64 0.52
CA SER A 72 1.68 -28.49 1.92
C SER A 72 0.64 -29.03 2.90
N ILE A 73 -0.65 -28.85 2.61
CA ILE A 73 -1.74 -29.43 3.41
C ILE A 73 -1.75 -30.96 3.29
N GLN A 74 -1.61 -31.50 2.08
CA GLN A 74 -1.63 -32.94 1.82
C GLN A 74 -0.42 -33.67 2.46
N SER A 75 0.77 -33.06 2.41
CA SER A 75 1.99 -33.63 3.00
C SER A 75 2.10 -33.40 4.51
N GLY A 76 1.35 -32.43 5.08
CA GLY A 76 1.49 -31.98 6.47
C GLY A 76 2.74 -31.10 6.69
N GLU A 77 3.49 -30.76 5.67
CA GLU A 77 4.71 -29.95 5.77
C GLU A 77 4.45 -28.46 5.63
N ILE A 78 3.94 -27.86 6.71
CA ILE A 78 3.55 -26.44 6.73
C ILE A 78 4.77 -25.52 6.87
N LEU A 79 5.80 -25.94 7.60
CA LEU A 79 6.98 -25.12 7.88
C LEU A 79 7.87 -24.93 6.64
N PHE A 80 7.95 -25.99 5.85
CA PHE A 80 8.70 -26.04 4.59
C PHE A 80 7.74 -26.33 3.44
N PRO A 81 7.03 -25.30 2.93
CA PRO A 81 6.06 -25.50 1.85
C PRO A 81 6.69 -26.22 0.65
N ARG A 82 5.93 -27.15 0.06
CA ARG A 82 6.38 -27.97 -1.07
C ARG A 82 5.70 -27.56 -2.37
N PHE A 83 6.44 -27.74 -3.46
CA PHE A 83 5.94 -27.62 -4.82
C PHE A 83 6.56 -28.73 -5.68
N GLU A 84 5.73 -29.53 -6.34
CA GLU A 84 6.16 -30.68 -7.15
C GLU A 84 7.03 -31.69 -6.39
N GLY A 85 6.67 -32.00 -5.16
CA GLY A 85 7.36 -32.97 -4.32
C GLY A 85 8.63 -32.47 -3.66
N ILE A 86 9.10 -31.26 -3.99
CA ILE A 86 10.31 -30.65 -3.43
C ILE A 86 9.99 -29.41 -2.61
N MET A 87 10.89 -29.04 -1.70
CA MET A 87 10.78 -27.82 -0.92
C MET A 87 10.79 -26.59 -1.85
N ASN A 88 9.80 -25.70 -1.69
CA ASN A 88 9.78 -24.44 -2.42
C ASN A 88 10.85 -23.48 -1.86
N LEU A 89 11.99 -23.40 -2.54
CA LEU A 89 13.15 -22.59 -2.13
C LEU A 89 13.04 -21.11 -2.56
N TYR A 90 12.03 -20.77 -3.33
CA TYR A 90 11.97 -19.44 -3.97
C TYR A 90 11.24 -18.39 -3.15
N LYS A 91 10.31 -18.81 -2.29
CA LYS A 91 9.40 -17.87 -1.59
C LYS A 91 9.38 -18.16 -0.09
N PRO A 92 9.42 -17.11 0.76
CA PRO A 92 9.21 -17.27 2.19
C PRO A 92 7.77 -17.72 2.52
N PRO A 93 7.51 -18.26 3.72
CA PRO A 93 6.33 -19.08 3.97
C PRO A 93 5.04 -18.33 4.24
N VAL A 94 5.05 -17.03 4.54
CA VAL A 94 3.86 -16.31 5.07
C VAL A 94 2.69 -16.34 4.09
N LEU A 95 2.94 -16.22 2.78
CA LEU A 95 1.87 -16.36 1.78
C LEU A 95 1.19 -17.72 1.87
N PHE A 96 1.99 -18.78 1.94
CA PHE A 96 1.48 -20.16 2.00
C PHE A 96 0.74 -20.40 3.31
N TRP A 97 1.28 -19.93 4.45
CA TRP A 97 0.61 -20.04 5.74
C TRP A 97 -0.76 -19.36 5.77
N THR A 98 -0.92 -18.21 5.11
CA THR A 98 -2.23 -17.54 5.03
C THR A 98 -3.22 -18.31 4.19
N GLY A 99 -2.79 -18.91 3.07
CA GLY A 99 -3.62 -19.79 2.25
C GLY A 99 -3.99 -21.09 2.95
N ILE A 100 -3.02 -21.76 3.59
CA ILE A 100 -3.25 -22.98 4.40
C ILE A 100 -4.26 -22.70 5.52
N ALA A 101 -4.08 -21.60 6.27
CA ALA A 101 -5.03 -21.24 7.32
C ALA A 101 -6.45 -20.98 6.78
N SER A 102 -6.57 -20.36 5.62
CA SER A 102 -7.85 -20.13 4.97
C SER A 102 -8.52 -21.43 4.53
N ASP A 103 -7.76 -22.36 3.93
CA ASP A 103 -8.26 -23.67 3.53
C ASP A 103 -8.68 -24.55 4.72
N LEU A 104 -7.96 -24.48 5.83
CA LEU A 104 -8.31 -25.19 7.06
C LEU A 104 -9.62 -24.67 7.69
N ILE A 105 -9.94 -23.39 7.52
CA ILE A 105 -11.15 -22.75 8.08
C ILE A 105 -12.35 -22.93 7.14
N PHE A 106 -12.18 -22.73 5.84
CA PHE A 106 -13.27 -22.62 4.87
C PHE A 106 -13.38 -23.83 3.93
N GLY A 107 -12.47 -24.81 4.06
CA GLY A 107 -12.35 -25.94 3.13
C GLY A 107 -11.54 -25.57 1.89
N THR A 108 -10.79 -26.55 1.36
CA THR A 108 -9.91 -26.37 0.20
C THR A 108 -10.68 -26.01 -1.05
N SER A 109 -10.55 -24.79 -1.51
CA SER A 109 -11.18 -24.28 -2.73
C SER A 109 -10.47 -23.02 -3.22
N LEU A 110 -10.59 -22.72 -4.51
CA LEU A 110 -10.04 -21.48 -5.06
C LEU A 110 -10.61 -20.22 -4.40
N THR A 111 -11.87 -20.29 -3.94
CA THR A 111 -12.49 -19.22 -3.14
C THR A 111 -11.73 -19.04 -1.83
N ALA A 112 -11.55 -20.11 -1.05
CA ALA A 112 -10.87 -20.05 0.24
C ALA A 112 -9.44 -19.54 0.11
N GLU A 113 -8.69 -20.02 -0.87
CA GLU A 113 -7.31 -19.63 -1.12
C GLU A 113 -7.15 -18.14 -1.47
N ARG A 114 -8.17 -17.51 -2.11
CA ARG A 114 -8.17 -16.11 -2.49
C ARG A 114 -8.75 -15.15 -1.44
N LEU A 115 -9.56 -15.66 -0.48
CA LEU A 115 -10.15 -14.83 0.59
C LEU A 115 -9.13 -13.99 1.38
N PRO A 116 -7.93 -14.48 1.76
CA PRO A 116 -6.95 -13.66 2.44
C PRO A 116 -6.59 -12.39 1.67
N SER A 117 -6.39 -12.47 0.36
CA SER A 117 -6.08 -11.30 -0.47
C SER A 117 -7.20 -10.27 -0.45
N LEU A 118 -8.46 -10.69 -0.54
CA LEU A 118 -9.63 -9.83 -0.46
C LEU A 118 -9.68 -9.07 0.88
N PHE A 119 -9.56 -9.80 2.00
CA PHE A 119 -9.62 -9.18 3.33
C PHE A 119 -8.45 -8.24 3.61
N LEU A 120 -7.26 -8.55 3.10
CA LEU A 120 -6.08 -7.70 3.25
C LEU A 120 -6.22 -6.39 2.48
N PHE A 121 -6.73 -6.41 1.25
CA PHE A 121 -7.00 -5.19 0.50
C PHE A 121 -8.13 -4.35 1.11
N ALA A 122 -9.23 -4.98 1.58
CA ALA A 122 -10.28 -4.29 2.31
C ALA A 122 -9.74 -3.66 3.61
N GLY A 123 -8.93 -4.39 4.38
CA GLY A 123 -8.24 -3.90 5.58
C GLY A 123 -7.29 -2.73 5.29
N THR A 124 -6.62 -2.75 4.13
CA THR A 124 -5.76 -1.64 3.69
C THR A 124 -6.57 -0.35 3.50
N GLY A 125 -7.76 -0.43 2.91
CA GLY A 125 -8.67 0.71 2.80
C GLY A 125 -9.04 1.31 4.17
N ILE A 126 -9.26 0.46 5.18
CA ILE A 126 -9.52 0.89 6.56
C ILE A 126 -8.30 1.59 7.16
N LEU A 127 -7.09 1.06 6.92
CA LEU A 127 -5.85 1.70 7.38
C LEU A 127 -5.66 3.09 6.75
N ILE A 128 -5.98 3.26 5.47
CA ILE A 128 -5.98 4.57 4.80
C ILE A 128 -6.96 5.52 5.51
N TYR A 129 -8.19 5.08 5.74
CA TYR A 129 -9.20 5.87 6.47
C TYR A 129 -8.66 6.36 7.81
N PHE A 130 -8.17 5.46 8.67
CA PHE A 130 -7.66 5.83 9.98
C PHE A 130 -6.37 6.64 9.94
N ALA A 131 -5.51 6.46 8.93
CA ALA A 131 -4.31 7.28 8.74
C ALA A 131 -4.69 8.76 8.52
N LEU A 132 -5.72 9.04 7.73
CA LEU A 132 -6.22 10.39 7.52
C LEU A 132 -6.92 10.93 8.77
N ARG A 133 -7.76 10.13 9.42
CA ARG A 133 -8.43 10.49 10.68
C ARG A 133 -7.43 10.78 11.81
N LEU A 134 -6.30 10.11 11.83
CA LEU A 134 -5.20 10.37 12.78
C LEU A 134 -4.76 11.84 12.73
N PHE A 135 -4.79 12.49 11.56
CA PHE A 135 -4.44 13.89 11.36
C PHE A 135 -5.65 14.83 11.28
N LYS A 136 -6.81 14.38 11.77
CA LYS A 136 -8.06 15.16 11.87
C LYS A 136 -8.68 15.54 10.51
N ALA A 137 -8.35 14.86 9.43
CA ALA A 137 -9.09 15.01 8.17
C ALA A 137 -10.59 14.69 8.39
N ALA A 138 -11.49 15.33 7.65
CA ALA A 138 -12.93 15.10 7.80
C ALA A 138 -13.31 13.63 7.56
N PRO A 139 -14.29 13.05 8.29
CA PRO A 139 -14.65 11.62 8.16
C PRO A 139 -15.05 11.23 6.74
N ILE A 140 -15.91 12.04 6.10
CA ILE A 140 -16.37 11.78 4.73
C ILE A 140 -15.22 11.89 3.75
N TYR A 141 -14.38 12.92 3.85
CA TYR A 141 -13.19 13.08 3.05
C TYR A 141 -12.26 11.83 3.15
N SER A 142 -12.01 11.37 4.40
CA SER A 142 -11.18 10.18 4.63
C SER A 142 -11.80 8.92 4.02
N ALA A 143 -13.13 8.79 4.07
CA ALA A 143 -13.86 7.69 3.46
C ALA A 143 -13.77 7.74 1.92
N VAL A 144 -13.87 8.94 1.31
CA VAL A 144 -13.73 9.13 -0.13
C VAL A 144 -12.35 8.67 -0.62
N ILE A 145 -11.27 9.13 0.04
CA ILE A 145 -9.89 8.74 -0.32
C ILE A 145 -9.70 7.22 -0.18
N ALA A 146 -10.18 6.62 0.91
CA ALA A 146 -10.09 5.17 1.12
C ALA A 146 -10.89 4.39 0.06
N SER A 147 -12.10 4.84 -0.28
CA SER A 147 -12.92 4.24 -1.34
C SER A 147 -12.27 4.37 -2.71
N SER A 148 -11.66 5.52 -3.01
CA SER A 148 -10.94 5.71 -4.27
C SER A 148 -9.80 4.70 -4.43
N TYR A 149 -9.05 4.43 -3.35
CA TYR A 149 -8.05 3.35 -3.37
C TYR A 149 -8.68 1.98 -3.66
N LEU A 150 -9.77 1.64 -2.95
CA LEU A 150 -10.44 0.34 -3.08
C LEU A 150 -11.03 0.09 -4.48
N LEU A 151 -11.35 1.15 -5.21
CA LEU A 151 -11.89 1.11 -6.57
C LEU A 151 -10.81 1.12 -7.66
N THR A 152 -9.52 1.09 -7.30
CA THR A 152 -8.45 1.00 -8.30
C THR A 152 -8.42 -0.36 -8.98
N LEU A 153 -8.03 -0.40 -10.25
CA LEU A 153 -7.91 -1.63 -11.03
C LEU A 153 -6.92 -2.62 -10.38
N GLY A 154 -5.87 -2.11 -9.77
CA GLY A 154 -4.89 -2.92 -9.04
C GLY A 154 -5.53 -3.67 -7.88
N VAL A 155 -6.32 -2.99 -7.03
CA VAL A 155 -7.05 -3.62 -5.93
C VAL A 155 -8.07 -4.61 -6.47
N PHE A 156 -8.87 -4.22 -7.46
CA PHE A 156 -9.89 -5.08 -8.04
C PHE A 156 -9.32 -6.38 -8.61
N LYS A 157 -8.19 -6.32 -9.29
CA LYS A 157 -7.53 -7.49 -9.87
C LYS A 157 -6.89 -8.36 -8.78
N PHE A 158 -6.02 -7.78 -7.96
CA PHE A 158 -5.17 -8.54 -7.04
C PHE A 158 -5.86 -8.99 -5.75
N SER A 159 -7.02 -8.43 -5.40
CA SER A 159 -7.86 -8.95 -4.32
C SER A 159 -8.45 -10.34 -4.63
N ARG A 160 -8.40 -10.78 -5.87
CA ARG A 160 -8.93 -12.05 -6.39
C ARG A 160 -7.85 -13.02 -6.80
N LEU A 161 -6.61 -12.82 -6.34
CA LEU A 161 -5.46 -13.65 -6.71
C LEU A 161 -4.69 -14.07 -5.45
N VAL A 162 -4.13 -15.27 -5.48
CA VAL A 162 -3.22 -15.77 -4.44
C VAL A 162 -1.81 -15.26 -4.73
N MET A 163 -1.60 -13.97 -4.41
CA MET A 163 -0.36 -13.27 -4.72
C MET A 163 0.19 -12.54 -3.48
N MET A 164 1.50 -12.42 -3.41
CA MET A 164 2.21 -11.76 -2.29
C MET A 164 1.83 -10.28 -2.14
N GLU A 165 1.37 -9.65 -3.21
CA GLU A 165 1.07 -8.23 -3.29
C GLU A 165 0.01 -7.79 -2.27
N ALA A 166 -0.98 -8.63 -1.97
CA ALA A 166 -1.99 -8.34 -0.96
C ALA A 166 -1.36 -8.22 0.45
N LEU A 167 -0.53 -9.20 0.81
CA LEU A 167 0.21 -9.20 2.09
C LEU A 167 1.18 -8.02 2.16
N MET A 168 1.96 -7.80 1.11
CA MET A 168 2.91 -6.70 1.02
C MET A 168 2.21 -5.35 1.19
N THR A 169 1.11 -5.14 0.48
CA THR A 169 0.33 -3.89 0.52
C THR A 169 -0.23 -3.63 1.92
N PHE A 170 -0.84 -4.64 2.53
CA PHE A 170 -1.40 -4.50 3.89
C PHE A 170 -0.32 -4.26 4.93
N LEU A 171 0.74 -5.09 4.96
CA LEU A 171 1.79 -5.01 5.97
C LEU A 171 2.61 -3.71 5.85
N LEU A 172 2.90 -3.25 4.62
CA LEU A 172 3.56 -1.97 4.42
C LEU A 172 2.67 -0.81 4.90
N THR A 173 1.38 -0.85 4.58
CA THR A 173 0.44 0.18 5.02
C THR A 173 0.27 0.16 6.53
N LEU A 174 0.20 -1.01 7.17
CA LEU A 174 0.13 -1.15 8.63
C LEU A 174 1.40 -0.63 9.31
N SER A 175 2.59 -1.01 8.83
CA SER A 175 3.86 -0.49 9.32
C SER A 175 3.92 1.03 9.18
N THR A 176 3.53 1.56 8.01
CA THR A 176 3.43 3.01 7.76
C THR A 176 2.44 3.68 8.72
N PHE A 177 1.26 3.11 8.94
CA PHE A 177 0.29 3.64 9.89
C PHE A 177 0.86 3.72 11.31
N LEU A 178 1.55 2.69 11.77
CA LEU A 178 2.21 2.70 13.07
C LEU A 178 3.33 3.76 13.14
N LEU A 179 4.09 3.96 12.06
CA LEU A 179 5.07 5.05 11.96
C LEU A 179 4.39 6.43 12.02
N LEU A 180 3.23 6.60 11.38
CA LEU A 180 2.45 7.84 11.46
C LEU A 180 1.98 8.11 12.89
N VAL A 181 1.54 7.07 13.62
CA VAL A 181 1.21 7.19 15.04
C VAL A 181 2.44 7.55 15.86
N TYR A 182 3.60 6.92 15.60
CA TYR A 182 4.88 7.26 16.23
C TYR A 182 5.26 8.72 15.97
N PHE A 183 5.19 9.20 14.73
CA PHE A 183 5.50 10.60 14.39
C PHE A 183 4.61 11.58 15.13
N LYS A 184 3.35 11.23 15.35
CA LYS A 184 2.41 12.07 16.08
C LYS A 184 2.57 12.01 17.60
N LYS A 185 2.64 10.80 18.18
CA LYS A 185 2.66 10.58 19.62
C LYS A 185 4.07 10.61 20.25
N LYS A 186 5.13 10.45 19.44
CA LYS A 186 6.54 10.32 19.88
C LYS A 186 6.77 9.15 20.85
N ASN A 187 5.92 8.14 20.85
CA ASN A 187 6.04 6.95 21.67
C ASN A 187 6.69 5.81 20.86
N ARG A 188 7.88 5.35 21.31
CA ARG A 188 8.69 4.32 20.65
C ARG A 188 8.01 2.95 20.56
N SER A 189 6.99 2.65 21.37
CA SER A 189 6.24 1.41 21.24
C SER A 189 5.62 1.24 19.86
N TYR A 190 5.18 2.34 19.24
CA TYR A 190 4.66 2.30 17.86
C TYR A 190 5.77 2.11 16.83
N LEU A 191 6.97 2.63 17.06
CA LEU A 191 8.15 2.38 16.22
C LEU A 191 8.54 0.90 16.27
N ILE A 192 8.57 0.32 17.47
CA ILE A 192 8.85 -1.12 17.68
C ILE A 192 7.78 -1.97 17.00
N GLY A 193 6.50 -1.63 17.18
CA GLY A 193 5.39 -2.32 16.48
C GLY A 193 5.52 -2.25 14.96
N ALA A 194 5.86 -1.08 14.41
CA ALA A 194 6.10 -0.91 12.98
C ALA A 194 7.29 -1.75 12.49
N ALA A 195 8.36 -1.83 13.27
CA ALA A 195 9.54 -2.64 12.97
C ALA A 195 9.24 -4.14 12.97
N LEU A 196 8.46 -4.63 13.94
CA LEU A 196 8.01 -6.02 13.98
C LEU A 196 7.14 -6.38 12.78
N VAL A 197 6.18 -5.51 12.41
CA VAL A 197 5.35 -5.68 11.21
C VAL A 197 6.22 -5.70 9.95
N SER A 198 7.20 -4.79 9.84
CA SER A 198 8.14 -4.77 8.71
C SER A 198 9.02 -6.02 8.66
N GLY A 199 9.46 -6.52 9.82
CA GLY A 199 10.21 -7.78 9.92
C GLY A 199 9.39 -8.99 9.46
N PHE A 200 8.13 -9.07 9.90
CA PHE A 200 7.20 -10.09 9.44
C PHE A 200 6.94 -9.98 7.93
N ALA A 201 6.83 -8.76 7.41
CA ALA A 201 6.68 -8.52 5.98
C ALA A 201 7.91 -8.99 5.15
N CYS A 202 9.12 -8.98 5.73
CA CYS A 202 10.29 -9.60 5.09
C CYS A 202 10.12 -11.11 4.88
N LEU A 203 9.27 -11.78 5.66
CA LEU A 203 8.92 -13.19 5.47
C LEU A 203 7.87 -13.41 4.35
N VAL A 204 7.46 -12.35 3.64
CA VAL A 204 6.61 -12.44 2.45
C VAL A 204 7.46 -12.38 1.17
N LYS A 205 8.32 -11.37 1.03
CA LYS A 205 9.09 -11.12 -0.22
C LYS A 205 10.54 -10.70 0.02
N GLY A 206 11.07 -10.94 1.23
CA GLY A 206 12.46 -10.64 1.56
C GLY A 206 12.74 -9.21 2.03
N PRO A 207 14.01 -8.79 2.01
CA PRO A 207 14.46 -7.54 2.65
C PRO A 207 13.99 -6.27 1.93
N LEU A 208 13.20 -6.37 0.87
CA LEU A 208 12.65 -5.23 0.12
C LEU A 208 11.89 -4.26 1.03
N PHE A 209 11.24 -4.77 2.08
CA PHE A 209 10.56 -3.94 3.08
C PHE A 209 11.49 -2.99 3.84
N GLN A 210 12.78 -3.34 3.97
CA GLN A 210 13.77 -2.45 4.57
C GLN A 210 13.99 -1.21 3.71
N VAL A 211 13.93 -1.37 2.38
CA VAL A 211 14.04 -0.25 1.43
C VAL A 211 12.82 0.67 1.57
N TYR A 212 11.61 0.11 1.64
CA TYR A 212 10.38 0.90 1.78
C TYR A 212 10.36 1.72 3.07
N SER A 213 10.53 1.05 4.20
CA SER A 213 10.48 1.68 5.52
C SER A 213 11.67 2.62 5.72
N GLY A 214 12.86 2.23 5.25
CA GLY A 214 14.07 3.04 5.31
C GLY A 214 13.94 4.34 4.53
N THR A 215 13.39 4.30 3.32
CA THR A 215 13.14 5.48 2.49
C THR A 215 12.14 6.42 3.16
N LEU A 216 11.07 5.89 3.78
CA LEU A 216 10.09 6.69 4.50
C LEU A 216 10.73 7.37 5.74
N LEU A 217 11.48 6.62 6.54
CA LEU A 217 12.14 7.14 7.74
C LEU A 217 13.24 8.14 7.38
N ALA A 218 14.03 7.87 6.33
CA ALA A 218 15.05 8.80 5.84
C ALA A 218 14.43 10.09 5.29
N GLY A 219 13.38 9.98 4.49
CA GLY A 219 12.63 11.13 3.99
C GLY A 219 12.06 11.99 5.11
N TRP A 220 11.51 11.35 6.15
CA TRP A 220 11.04 12.04 7.34
C TRP A 220 12.19 12.73 8.10
N ALA A 221 13.32 12.05 8.31
CA ALA A 221 14.49 12.61 8.97
C ALA A 221 15.04 13.81 8.20
N PHE A 222 15.14 13.70 6.88
CA PHE A 222 15.60 14.75 5.99
C PHE A 222 14.71 16.01 6.09
N LEU A 223 13.41 15.87 5.92
CA LEU A 223 12.49 17.01 5.97
C LEU A 223 12.46 17.69 7.35
N HIS A 224 12.63 16.92 8.44
CA HIS A 224 12.68 17.48 9.79
C HIS A 224 14.03 18.08 10.18
N ALA A 225 15.15 17.59 9.64
CA ALA A 225 16.48 18.12 9.94
C ALA A 225 16.65 19.57 9.44
N PHE A 226 15.97 19.90 8.34
CA PHE A 226 16.08 21.24 7.70
C PHE A 226 15.05 22.26 8.20
N GLN A 227 14.28 21.96 9.25
CA GLN A 227 13.39 22.95 9.87
C GLN A 227 14.16 23.86 10.83
N PHE A 228 14.23 25.16 10.51
CA PHE A 228 14.71 26.18 11.44
C PHE A 228 13.77 26.34 12.62
N THR A 229 14.33 26.40 13.85
CA THR A 229 13.57 26.84 15.02
C THR A 229 13.34 28.35 14.95
N SER A 230 12.25 28.82 15.59
CA SER A 230 11.89 30.24 15.66
C SER A 230 12.99 31.14 16.26
N ASN A 231 13.95 30.57 16.96
CA ASN A 231 15.08 31.28 17.61
C ASN A 231 16.35 31.32 16.74
N GLY A 232 16.31 30.88 15.49
CA GLY A 232 17.47 30.90 14.60
C GLY A 232 18.55 29.84 14.90
N GLU A 233 18.36 29.03 15.93
CA GLU A 233 19.26 27.94 16.27
C GLU A 233 18.98 26.67 15.45
N TRP A 234 20.04 26.07 14.91
CA TRP A 234 20.00 24.75 14.31
C TRP A 234 19.75 23.69 15.42
N SER A 235 18.51 23.47 15.82
CA SER A 235 18.18 22.32 16.67
C SER A 235 18.32 20.99 15.92
N GLY A 236 18.75 21.03 14.67
CA GLY A 236 18.78 19.91 13.72
C GLY A 236 19.69 18.78 14.16
N LYS A 237 20.88 19.05 14.75
CA LYS A 237 21.85 17.99 15.07
C LYS A 237 21.33 16.97 16.08
N LYS A 238 20.78 17.41 17.22
CA LYS A 238 20.21 16.51 18.24
C LYS A 238 19.00 15.73 17.70
N ARG A 239 18.17 16.40 16.92
CA ARG A 239 16.99 15.81 16.28
C ARG A 239 17.40 14.79 15.23
N PHE A 240 18.36 15.11 14.37
CA PHE A 240 18.91 14.20 13.36
C PHE A 240 19.51 12.94 14.00
N ILE A 241 20.36 13.10 15.04
CA ILE A 241 20.93 11.94 15.76
C ILE A 241 19.82 11.05 16.32
N ARG A 242 18.81 11.63 16.97
CA ARG A 242 17.68 10.85 17.51
C ARG A 242 16.95 10.08 16.42
N MET A 243 16.68 10.71 15.28
CA MET A 243 16.01 10.06 14.15
C MET A 243 16.87 8.96 13.54
N THR A 244 18.17 9.15 13.44
CA THR A 244 19.11 8.11 13.00
C THR A 244 19.12 6.91 13.96
N LEU A 245 19.12 7.15 15.27
CA LEU A 245 19.03 6.09 16.27
C LEU A 245 17.69 5.35 16.19
N ASP A 246 16.58 6.05 15.98
CA ASP A 246 15.27 5.44 15.79
C ASP A 246 15.21 4.60 14.49
N GLN A 247 15.91 5.04 13.44
CA GLN A 247 16.06 4.27 12.20
C GLN A 247 16.89 3.01 12.38
N ILE A 248 18.02 3.12 13.08
CA ILE A 248 18.87 1.96 13.45
C ILE A 248 18.06 0.95 14.27
N LEU A 249 17.35 1.43 15.31
CA LEU A 249 16.50 0.58 16.15
C LEU A 249 15.43 -0.16 15.30
N PHE A 250 14.74 0.58 14.41
CA PHE A 250 13.74 0.01 13.51
C PHE A 250 14.32 -1.13 12.66
N HIS A 251 15.43 -0.86 11.96
CA HIS A 251 16.03 -1.85 11.07
C HIS A 251 16.64 -3.03 11.83
N THR A 252 17.22 -2.80 13.01
CA THR A 252 17.74 -3.88 13.87
C THR A 252 16.63 -4.85 14.29
N ILE A 253 15.48 -4.34 14.76
CA ILE A 253 14.35 -5.18 15.14
C ILE A 253 13.78 -5.91 13.92
N SER A 254 13.58 -5.20 12.83
CA SER A 254 12.98 -5.76 11.62
C SER A 254 13.86 -6.85 11.00
N LEU A 255 15.16 -6.62 10.88
CA LEU A 255 16.12 -7.63 10.41
C LEU A 255 16.31 -8.75 11.44
N GLY A 256 16.15 -8.46 12.74
CA GLY A 256 16.16 -9.46 13.80
C GLY A 256 15.06 -10.50 13.63
N VAL A 257 13.86 -10.11 13.20
CA VAL A 257 12.77 -11.06 12.89
C VAL A 257 13.17 -11.97 11.73
N LEU A 258 13.74 -11.42 10.66
CA LEU A 258 14.20 -12.19 9.51
C LEU A 258 15.36 -13.14 9.89
N ALA A 259 16.31 -12.66 10.69
CA ALA A 259 17.44 -13.46 11.17
C ALA A 259 16.99 -14.60 12.10
N LEU A 260 16.03 -14.33 13.00
CA LEU A 260 15.44 -15.35 13.88
C LEU A 260 14.77 -16.46 13.07
N TRP A 261 13.96 -16.09 12.06
CA TRP A 261 13.35 -17.07 11.17
C TRP A 261 14.39 -17.88 10.41
N GLY A 262 15.43 -17.24 9.86
CA GLY A 262 16.52 -17.91 9.17
C GLY A 262 17.29 -18.88 10.10
N GLY A 263 17.53 -18.48 11.36
CA GLY A 263 18.14 -19.33 12.39
C GLY A 263 17.28 -20.56 12.71
N ILE A 264 15.96 -20.38 12.84
CA ILE A 264 15.02 -21.50 13.04
C ILE A 264 15.10 -22.49 11.85
N LEU A 265 15.01 -21.99 10.62
CA LEU A 265 15.06 -22.83 9.44
C LEU A 265 16.35 -23.68 9.38
N THR A 266 17.51 -23.06 9.63
CA THR A 266 18.80 -23.74 9.58
C THR A 266 19.00 -24.74 10.71
N SER A 267 18.39 -24.49 11.88
CA SER A 267 18.46 -25.42 13.02
C SER A 267 17.56 -26.65 12.85
N LEU A 268 16.46 -26.51 12.10
CA LEU A 268 15.48 -27.59 11.93
C LEU A 268 15.80 -28.52 10.76
N SER A 269 16.50 -28.03 9.70
CA SER A 269 16.81 -28.83 8.53
C SER A 269 18.03 -28.30 7.78
N PRO A 270 18.91 -29.21 7.26
CA PRO A 270 19.96 -28.82 6.32
C PRO A 270 19.43 -28.10 5.07
N ALA A 271 18.18 -28.41 4.65
CA ALA A 271 17.49 -27.72 3.57
C ALA A 271 17.24 -26.22 3.86
N GLY A 272 17.18 -25.83 5.13
CA GLY A 272 17.05 -24.42 5.52
C GLY A 272 18.22 -23.56 5.05
N SER A 273 19.45 -24.08 5.11
CA SER A 273 20.63 -23.38 4.58
C SER A 273 20.56 -23.21 3.07
N ALA A 274 20.12 -24.26 2.35
CA ALA A 274 19.92 -24.21 0.90
C ALA A 274 18.85 -23.19 0.53
N PHE A 275 17.73 -23.17 1.28
CA PHE A 275 16.66 -22.17 1.12
C PHE A 275 17.23 -20.75 1.24
N LEU A 276 17.93 -20.44 2.33
CA LEU A 276 18.46 -19.08 2.56
C LEU A 276 19.42 -18.67 1.44
N LYS A 277 20.27 -19.59 0.96
CA LYS A 277 21.18 -19.33 -0.15
C LYS A 277 20.42 -18.97 -1.44
N VAL A 278 19.43 -19.79 -1.85
CA VAL A 278 18.62 -19.53 -3.04
C VAL A 278 17.83 -18.24 -2.88
N PHE A 279 17.17 -18.06 -1.72
CA PHE A 279 16.35 -16.91 -1.45
C PHE A 279 17.13 -15.58 -1.48
N PHE A 280 18.27 -15.48 -0.79
CA PHE A 280 19.03 -14.24 -0.77
C PHE A 280 19.80 -13.99 -2.05
N PHE A 281 20.51 -14.98 -2.58
CA PHE A 281 21.40 -14.77 -3.71
C PHE A 281 20.71 -14.90 -5.06
N THR A 282 19.83 -15.89 -5.25
CA THR A 282 19.16 -16.08 -6.56
C THR A 282 17.93 -15.20 -6.70
N GLU A 283 17.02 -15.23 -5.72
CA GLU A 283 15.74 -14.54 -5.83
C GLU A 283 15.81 -13.03 -5.53
N ASN A 284 16.73 -12.57 -4.70
CA ASN A 284 16.86 -11.14 -4.38
C ASN A 284 18.02 -10.48 -5.13
N LEU A 285 19.25 -10.93 -4.97
CA LEU A 285 20.40 -10.32 -5.63
C LEU A 285 20.51 -10.69 -7.13
N GLY A 286 20.11 -11.91 -7.50
CA GLY A 286 20.16 -12.37 -8.89
C GLY A 286 19.29 -11.54 -9.85
N LYS A 287 18.27 -10.84 -9.35
CA LYS A 287 17.44 -9.94 -10.18
C LYS A 287 18.21 -8.78 -10.80
N PHE A 288 19.37 -8.44 -10.26
CA PHE A 288 20.24 -7.38 -10.77
C PHE A 288 21.25 -7.88 -11.82
N SER A 289 21.50 -9.20 -11.89
CA SER A 289 22.56 -9.79 -12.71
C SER A 289 22.09 -10.51 -13.96
N THR A 290 20.80 -10.90 -14.05
CA THR A 290 20.30 -11.67 -15.20
C THR A 290 20.01 -10.76 -16.40
N SER A 291 20.84 -10.87 -17.43
CA SER A 291 20.78 -10.12 -18.70
C SER A 291 19.76 -10.64 -19.72
N THR A 292 18.88 -11.57 -19.36
CA THR A 292 18.10 -12.37 -20.33
C THR A 292 16.74 -11.82 -20.72
N THR A 293 16.31 -10.70 -20.16
CA THR A 293 15.05 -10.06 -20.57
C THR A 293 15.29 -8.58 -20.82
N ASN A 294 15.27 -8.18 -22.10
CA ASN A 294 15.06 -6.78 -22.52
C ASN A 294 13.65 -6.35 -22.08
N GLN A 295 13.46 -6.10 -20.79
CA GLN A 295 12.21 -5.52 -20.29
C GLN A 295 12.27 -4.01 -20.51
N ASN A 296 11.17 -3.46 -21.02
CA ASN A 296 11.01 -2.02 -21.25
C ASN A 296 11.39 -1.22 -19.98
N GLU A 297 12.15 -0.16 -20.16
CA GLU A 297 12.68 0.67 -19.07
C GLU A 297 11.61 1.40 -18.24
N LEU A 298 10.34 1.37 -18.64
CA LEU A 298 9.26 2.12 -17.98
C LEU A 298 8.15 1.22 -17.41
N ILE A 299 8.44 -0.02 -17.09
CA ILE A 299 7.44 -0.99 -16.61
C ILE A 299 6.76 -0.52 -15.33
N ILE A 300 7.52 0.04 -14.39
CA ILE A 300 6.98 0.53 -13.11
C ILE A 300 6.09 1.76 -13.32
N LEU A 301 6.48 2.67 -14.21
CA LEU A 301 5.65 3.82 -14.58
C LEU A 301 4.34 3.39 -15.25
N LEU A 302 4.40 2.42 -16.16
CA LEU A 302 3.20 1.82 -16.77
C LEU A 302 2.33 1.12 -15.71
N GLY A 303 2.92 0.50 -14.70
CA GLY A 303 2.22 -0.04 -13.54
C GLY A 303 1.38 1.03 -12.83
N TRP A 304 1.95 2.22 -12.58
CA TRP A 304 1.22 3.37 -11.99
C TRP A 304 0.04 3.81 -12.86
N VAL A 305 0.25 3.89 -14.19
CA VAL A 305 -0.83 4.26 -15.10
C VAL A 305 -1.95 3.22 -15.06
N LEU A 306 -1.62 1.94 -15.14
CA LEU A 306 -2.59 0.86 -15.29
C LEU A 306 -3.32 0.56 -13.96
N TYR A 307 -2.58 0.31 -12.88
CA TYR A 307 -3.18 -0.21 -11.64
C TYR A 307 -3.79 0.86 -10.75
N CYS A 308 -3.48 2.13 -10.97
CA CYS A 308 -4.19 3.24 -10.33
C CYS A 308 -5.44 3.67 -11.07
N LEU A 309 -5.71 3.15 -12.29
CA LEU A 309 -6.99 3.42 -12.95
C LEU A 309 -8.14 3.07 -11.98
N PRO A 310 -9.15 3.87 -11.97
CA PRO A 310 -9.43 5.08 -12.74
C PRO A 310 -8.81 6.37 -12.18
N PHE A 311 -8.15 6.33 -11.06
CA PHE A 311 -7.64 7.51 -10.34
C PHE A 311 -6.23 7.95 -10.75
N THR A 312 -5.66 7.38 -11.80
CA THR A 312 -4.32 7.74 -12.28
C THR A 312 -4.15 9.24 -12.56
N PRO A 313 -5.04 9.90 -13.35
CA PRO A 313 -4.92 11.34 -13.60
C PRO A 313 -4.99 12.15 -12.31
N PHE A 314 -5.90 11.77 -11.40
CA PHE A 314 -6.04 12.40 -10.08
C PHE A 314 -4.76 12.29 -9.25
N LEU A 315 -4.16 11.10 -9.16
CA LEU A 315 -2.93 10.90 -8.41
C LEU A 315 -1.77 11.69 -9.01
N LEU A 316 -1.58 11.65 -10.32
CA LEU A 316 -0.49 12.35 -11.00
C LEU A 316 -0.61 13.87 -10.82
N GLU A 317 -1.81 14.44 -11.01
CA GLU A 317 -2.05 15.87 -10.81
C GLU A 317 -1.81 16.29 -9.36
N THR A 318 -2.32 15.53 -8.39
CA THR A 318 -2.23 15.89 -6.98
C THR A 318 -0.83 15.65 -6.42
N MET A 319 -0.13 14.60 -6.84
CA MET A 319 1.26 14.35 -6.47
C MET A 319 2.18 15.45 -7.01
N SER A 320 2.04 15.85 -8.27
CA SER A 320 2.84 16.95 -8.86
C SER A 320 2.61 18.26 -8.11
N LYS A 321 1.36 18.62 -7.79
CA LYS A 321 1.05 19.81 -6.99
C LYS A 321 1.69 19.78 -5.61
N SER A 322 1.71 18.62 -4.96
CA SER A 322 2.29 18.47 -3.62
C SER A 322 3.82 18.53 -3.61
N ILE A 323 4.46 18.11 -4.70
CA ILE A 323 5.92 18.22 -4.87
C ILE A 323 6.33 19.69 -5.06
N LEU A 324 5.60 20.43 -5.88
CA LEU A 324 5.96 21.79 -6.27
C LEU A 324 5.65 22.86 -5.22
N LYS A 325 4.71 22.60 -4.29
CA LYS A 325 4.25 23.58 -3.31
C LYS A 325 4.70 23.23 -1.89
N VAL A 326 4.94 24.26 -1.06
CA VAL A 326 5.26 24.06 0.36
C VAL A 326 4.05 23.50 1.12
N ALA A 327 4.29 22.52 1.96
CA ALA A 327 3.22 21.89 2.75
C ALA A 327 2.73 22.86 3.86
N PRO A 328 1.43 23.13 3.96
CA PRO A 328 0.88 24.17 4.84
C PRO A 328 0.70 23.70 6.30
N SER A 329 0.87 22.41 6.62
CA SER A 329 0.60 21.84 7.94
C SER A 329 1.53 20.67 8.25
N PHE A 330 1.54 20.22 9.52
CA PHE A 330 2.28 19.03 9.94
C PHE A 330 1.80 17.76 9.20
N GLY A 331 0.48 17.57 9.09
CA GLY A 331 -0.09 16.48 8.28
C GLY A 331 0.31 16.59 6.81
N GLY A 332 0.30 17.80 6.26
CA GLY A 332 0.75 18.06 4.88
C GLY A 332 2.23 17.73 4.66
N MET A 333 3.10 18.03 5.64
CA MET A 333 4.52 17.63 5.57
C MET A 333 4.68 16.11 5.55
N ILE A 334 3.95 15.39 6.38
CA ILE A 334 3.95 13.93 6.38
C ILE A 334 3.44 13.41 5.02
N GLY A 335 2.34 13.98 4.53
CA GLY A 335 1.80 13.64 3.22
C GLY A 335 2.83 13.82 2.10
N ARG A 336 3.54 14.94 2.10
CA ARG A 336 4.64 15.19 1.16
C ARG A 336 5.78 14.19 1.30
N THR A 337 6.15 13.82 2.53
CA THR A 337 7.16 12.79 2.77
C THR A 337 6.75 11.45 2.16
N LEU A 338 5.50 11.03 2.35
CA LEU A 338 4.96 9.80 1.76
C LEU A 338 5.03 9.83 0.23
N ILE A 339 4.64 10.95 -0.38
CA ILE A 339 4.68 11.11 -1.83
C ILE A 339 6.13 11.02 -2.36
N PHE A 340 7.07 11.75 -1.75
CA PHE A 340 8.48 11.65 -2.12
C PHE A 340 9.04 10.23 -1.94
N SER A 341 8.71 9.56 -0.85
CA SER A 341 9.14 8.18 -0.61
C SER A 341 8.55 7.23 -1.65
N THR A 342 7.28 7.40 -2.01
CA THR A 342 6.62 6.62 -3.06
C THR A 342 7.32 6.78 -4.40
N VAL A 343 7.64 8.00 -4.79
CA VAL A 343 8.39 8.28 -6.03
C VAL A 343 9.79 7.69 -5.98
N ALA A 344 10.53 7.91 -4.89
CA ALA A 344 11.89 7.38 -4.73
C ALA A 344 11.92 5.84 -4.80
N ILE A 345 10.99 5.17 -4.13
CA ILE A 345 10.88 3.71 -4.17
C ILE A 345 10.51 3.23 -5.58
N SER A 346 9.62 3.95 -6.29
CA SER A 346 9.28 3.60 -7.68
C SER A 346 10.50 3.66 -8.59
N ILE A 347 11.36 4.67 -8.42
CA ILE A 347 12.64 4.77 -9.14
C ILE A 347 13.56 3.59 -8.78
N ILE A 348 13.66 3.24 -7.49
CA ILE A 348 14.45 2.07 -7.06
C ILE A 348 13.93 0.77 -7.70
N HIS A 349 12.62 0.65 -7.89
CA HIS A 349 12.01 -0.51 -8.55
C HIS A 349 12.33 -0.61 -10.05
N GLU A 350 12.76 0.47 -10.70
CA GLU A 350 13.22 0.41 -12.08
C GLU A 350 14.65 -0.14 -12.22
N LEU A 351 15.45 -0.19 -11.14
CA LEU A 351 16.86 -0.61 -11.20
C LEU A 351 17.06 -2.12 -11.51
N PRO A 352 16.26 -3.08 -10.95
CA PRO A 352 16.43 -4.49 -11.29
C PRO A 352 16.10 -4.78 -12.75
N ASN A 353 16.83 -5.73 -13.35
CA ASN A 353 16.55 -6.20 -14.71
C ASN A 353 15.24 -7.00 -14.78
N ARG A 354 14.89 -7.76 -13.72
CA ARG A 354 13.62 -8.47 -13.61
C ARG A 354 12.65 -7.69 -12.72
N LYS A 355 11.62 -7.13 -13.33
CA LYS A 355 10.58 -6.30 -12.69
C LYS A 355 9.22 -6.51 -13.35
N ASP A 356 8.14 -6.20 -12.64
CA ASP A 356 6.76 -6.36 -13.09
C ASP A 356 5.91 -5.12 -12.80
N TYR A 357 4.90 -4.86 -13.62
CA TYR A 357 3.95 -3.74 -13.47
C TYR A 357 3.32 -3.67 -12.08
N TYR A 358 3.06 -4.82 -11.45
CA TYR A 358 2.35 -4.91 -10.18
C TYR A 358 3.25 -4.64 -8.95
N TYR A 359 4.55 -4.43 -9.11
CA TYR A 359 5.44 -4.08 -7.99
C TYR A 359 5.08 -2.74 -7.33
N ILE A 360 4.27 -1.93 -7.98
CA ILE A 360 3.78 -0.67 -7.42
C ILE A 360 2.60 -0.84 -6.44
N LEU A 361 1.93 -2.00 -6.43
CA LEU A 361 0.72 -2.21 -5.61
C LEU A 361 0.91 -1.85 -4.14
N PRO A 362 2.03 -2.23 -3.47
CA PRO A 362 2.27 -1.84 -2.09
C PRO A 362 2.43 -0.33 -1.88
N LEU A 363 2.75 0.42 -2.93
CA LEU A 363 2.99 1.86 -2.88
C LEU A 363 1.72 2.69 -3.10
N ILE A 364 0.70 2.11 -3.74
CA ILE A 364 -0.56 2.81 -4.03
C ILE A 364 -1.22 3.37 -2.75
N PRO A 365 -1.38 2.61 -1.64
CA PRO A 365 -1.95 3.16 -0.40
C PRO A 365 -1.15 4.34 0.15
N LEU A 366 0.18 4.31 0.05
CA LEU A 366 1.05 5.38 0.52
C LEU A 366 0.81 6.67 -0.27
N ALA A 367 0.61 6.55 -1.60
CA ALA A 367 0.26 7.69 -2.45
C ALA A 367 -1.10 8.27 -2.05
N PHE A 368 -2.13 7.44 -1.84
CA PHE A 368 -3.45 7.90 -1.39
C PHE A 368 -3.42 8.55 -0.01
N ILE A 369 -2.70 7.96 0.96
CA ILE A 369 -2.49 8.58 2.29
C ILE A 369 -1.73 9.91 2.12
N GLY A 370 -0.67 9.92 1.32
CA GLY A 370 0.16 11.09 1.07
C GLY A 370 -0.64 12.26 0.50
N VAL A 371 -1.39 12.02 -0.56
CA VAL A 371 -2.28 13.01 -1.19
C VAL A 371 -3.36 13.44 -0.21
N GLY A 372 -4.02 12.51 0.46
CA GLY A 372 -5.07 12.80 1.40
C GLY A 372 -4.60 13.67 2.58
N LEU A 373 -3.43 13.42 3.15
CA LEU A 373 -2.86 14.24 4.22
C LEU A 373 -2.40 15.62 3.73
N TYR A 374 -1.86 15.70 2.50
CA TYR A 374 -1.40 16.97 1.94
C TYR A 374 -2.56 17.95 1.73
N PHE A 375 -3.72 17.47 1.27
CA PHE A 375 -4.90 18.27 0.96
C PHE A 375 -5.96 18.31 2.08
N SER A 376 -5.70 17.83 3.28
CA SER A 376 -6.67 17.66 4.37
C SER A 376 -7.16 18.95 5.06
N ARG A 377 -6.86 20.16 4.54
CA ARG A 377 -7.42 21.44 5.03
C ARG A 377 -8.66 21.83 4.24
N SER A 378 -9.66 22.44 4.92
CA SER A 378 -10.99 22.76 4.39
C SER A 378 -10.99 23.54 3.05
N GLU A 379 -10.10 24.51 2.87
CA GLU A 379 -9.97 25.26 1.60
C GLU A 379 -9.38 24.42 0.47
N GLN A 380 -8.60 23.39 0.80
CA GLN A 380 -7.97 22.48 -0.16
C GLN A 380 -8.82 21.23 -0.40
N GLU A 381 -9.70 20.88 0.56
CA GLU A 381 -10.67 19.78 0.39
C GLU A 381 -11.66 20.10 -0.73
N SER A 382 -12.09 21.37 -0.88
CA SER A 382 -12.97 21.79 -1.98
C SER A 382 -12.29 21.72 -3.35
N ALA A 383 -11.01 22.10 -3.44
CA ALA A 383 -10.23 21.98 -4.67
C ALA A 383 -9.97 20.50 -5.04
N LEU A 384 -9.79 19.64 -4.04
CA LEU A 384 -9.65 18.20 -4.23
C LEU A 384 -10.96 17.57 -4.70
N SER A 385 -12.11 17.97 -4.12
CA SER A 385 -13.42 17.47 -4.54
C SER A 385 -13.73 17.84 -5.99
N GLY A 386 -13.37 19.05 -6.43
CA GLY A 386 -13.50 19.48 -7.83
C GLY A 386 -12.61 18.68 -8.79
N THR A 387 -11.38 18.34 -8.38
CA THR A 387 -10.50 17.50 -9.18
C THR A 387 -11.00 16.06 -9.24
N LEU A 388 -11.44 15.49 -8.11
CA LEU A 388 -12.06 14.17 -8.07
C LEU A 388 -13.32 14.11 -8.94
N SER A 389 -14.21 15.10 -8.84
CA SER A 389 -15.43 15.16 -9.66
C SER A 389 -15.11 15.18 -11.16
N ARG A 390 -14.15 15.99 -11.62
CA ARG A 390 -13.74 16.02 -13.03
C ARG A 390 -13.17 14.69 -13.51
N ASN A 391 -12.30 14.09 -12.73
CA ASN A 391 -11.72 12.78 -13.06
C ASN A 391 -12.79 11.71 -13.07
N PHE A 392 -13.76 11.81 -12.18
CA PHE A 392 -14.89 10.89 -12.14
C PHE A 392 -15.80 11.03 -13.37
N GLN A 393 -16.13 12.26 -13.79
CA GLN A 393 -16.86 12.51 -15.04
C GLN A 393 -16.14 11.94 -16.26
N PHE A 394 -14.80 12.12 -16.34
CA PHE A 394 -13.98 11.50 -17.38
C PHE A 394 -14.11 9.98 -17.40
N LEU A 395 -14.14 9.34 -16.22
CA LEU A 395 -14.28 7.89 -16.10
C LEU A 395 -15.65 7.37 -16.51
N VAL A 396 -16.71 8.08 -16.16
CA VAL A 396 -18.07 7.76 -16.63
C VAL A 396 -18.08 7.76 -18.17
N VAL A 397 -17.48 8.79 -18.78
CA VAL A 397 -17.38 8.85 -20.25
C VAL A 397 -16.56 7.69 -20.81
N VAL A 398 -15.39 7.40 -20.24
CA VAL A 398 -14.53 6.28 -20.68
C VAL A 398 -15.25 4.93 -20.48
N SER A 399 -15.93 4.73 -19.35
CA SER A 399 -16.70 3.49 -19.10
C SER A 399 -17.84 3.30 -20.07
N ILE A 400 -18.54 4.39 -20.41
CA ILE A 400 -19.61 4.36 -21.44
C ILE A 400 -19.02 4.00 -22.82
N VAL A 401 -17.92 4.64 -23.21
CA VAL A 401 -17.27 4.38 -24.51
C VAL A 401 -16.76 2.95 -24.60
N LEU A 402 -16.09 2.45 -23.55
CA LEU A 402 -15.60 1.07 -23.53
C LEU A 402 -16.74 0.06 -23.47
N GLY A 403 -17.80 0.34 -22.70
CA GLY A 403 -18.99 -0.51 -22.64
C GLY A 403 -19.72 -0.59 -23.98
N LEU A 404 -19.92 0.54 -24.66
CA LEU A 404 -20.50 0.57 -26.00
C LEU A 404 -19.60 -0.14 -27.03
N GLY A 405 -18.27 0.06 -26.92
CA GLY A 405 -17.31 -0.64 -27.79
C GLY A 405 -17.36 -2.15 -27.61
N LYS A 406 -17.48 -2.63 -26.37
CA LYS A 406 -17.62 -4.06 -26.08
C LYS A 406 -18.94 -4.61 -26.57
N ILE A 407 -20.06 -3.93 -26.35
CA ILE A 407 -21.39 -4.33 -26.86
C ILE A 407 -21.37 -4.50 -28.39
N LEU A 408 -20.72 -3.56 -29.09
CA LEU A 408 -20.59 -3.65 -30.56
C LEU A 408 -19.74 -4.85 -31.00
N LEU A 409 -18.68 -5.17 -30.25
CA LEU A 409 -17.82 -6.32 -30.50
C LEU A 409 -18.55 -7.65 -30.22
N ASP A 410 -19.29 -7.75 -29.12
CA ASP A 410 -20.02 -8.93 -28.70
C ASP A 410 -21.20 -9.17 -29.65
N PHE A 411 -21.92 -8.13 -30.10
CA PHE A 411 -22.95 -8.22 -31.13
C PHE A 411 -22.39 -8.75 -32.47
N ARG A 412 -21.17 -8.34 -32.81
CA ARG A 412 -20.49 -8.80 -34.03
C ARG A 412 -19.97 -10.23 -33.91
N SER A 413 -19.69 -10.72 -32.70
CA SER A 413 -19.20 -12.09 -32.42
C SER A 413 -20.32 -13.09 -32.09
N GLY A 414 -21.59 -12.66 -31.97
CA GLY A 414 -22.73 -13.49 -31.63
C GLY A 414 -22.77 -13.96 -30.16
N GLN A 415 -22.05 -13.29 -29.26
CA GLN A 415 -22.02 -13.58 -27.79
C GLN A 415 -23.10 -12.78 -27.05
N GLU A 416 -23.66 -13.37 -25.97
CA GLU A 416 -24.68 -12.69 -25.16
C GLU A 416 -24.03 -11.63 -24.23
N ALA A 417 -24.32 -10.36 -24.46
CA ALA A 417 -23.70 -9.18 -23.80
C ALA A 417 -24.35 -8.76 -22.48
N TRP A 418 -25.37 -9.45 -21.97
CA TRP A 418 -26.23 -9.00 -20.86
C TRP A 418 -25.51 -8.85 -19.52
N ALA A 419 -24.57 -9.73 -19.20
CA ALA A 419 -23.84 -9.69 -17.93
C ALA A 419 -22.92 -8.47 -17.84
N ASP A 420 -22.35 -8.06 -18.96
CA ASP A 420 -21.42 -6.93 -19.04
C ASP A 420 -22.15 -5.59 -19.01
N LEU A 421 -23.35 -5.52 -19.55
CA LEU A 421 -24.27 -4.36 -19.47
C LEU A 421 -24.62 -4.04 -18.00
N LEU A 422 -24.88 -5.07 -17.19
CA LEU A 422 -25.15 -4.89 -15.75
C LEU A 422 -23.94 -4.31 -15.01
N TRP A 423 -22.71 -4.71 -15.37
CA TRP A 423 -21.50 -4.18 -14.77
C TRP A 423 -21.22 -2.72 -15.18
N VAL A 424 -21.40 -2.38 -16.44
CA VAL A 424 -21.27 -1.00 -16.94
C VAL A 424 -22.35 -0.11 -16.33
N GLY A 425 -23.57 -0.62 -16.21
CA GLY A 425 -24.70 0.08 -15.55
C GLY A 425 -24.44 0.30 -14.05
N PHE A 426 -23.93 -0.69 -13.35
CA PHE A 426 -23.58 -0.59 -11.92
C PHE A 426 -22.42 0.37 -11.68
N ALA A 427 -21.35 0.32 -12.46
CA ALA A 427 -20.24 1.27 -12.38
C ALA A 427 -20.70 2.71 -12.62
N ASN A 428 -21.62 2.93 -13.55
CA ASN A 428 -22.21 4.23 -13.83
C ASN A 428 -23.16 4.71 -12.71
N LEU A 429 -23.94 3.80 -12.08
CA LEU A 429 -24.79 4.11 -10.93
C LEU A 429 -23.96 4.47 -9.68
N VAL A 430 -22.93 3.72 -9.39
CA VAL A 430 -21.98 4.06 -8.31
C VAL A 430 -21.36 5.42 -8.60
N GLY A 431 -21.08 5.70 -9.86
CA GLY A 431 -20.57 6.97 -10.32
C GLY A 431 -21.53 8.13 -10.17
N ALA A 432 -22.77 7.96 -10.53
CA ALA A 432 -23.80 8.96 -10.37
C ALA A 432 -24.09 9.26 -8.88
N PHE A 433 -24.06 8.26 -8.02
CA PHE A 433 -24.26 8.42 -6.55
C PHE A 433 -23.17 9.28 -5.88
N TRP A 434 -21.99 9.39 -6.49
CA TRP A 434 -20.91 10.25 -6.01
C TRP A 434 -20.97 11.69 -6.55
N MET A 435 -21.84 11.97 -7.51
CA MET A 435 -22.04 13.32 -8.06
C MET A 435 -23.11 14.15 -7.32
N ILE A 436 -23.90 13.53 -6.46
CA ILE A 436 -24.89 14.15 -5.57
C ILE A 436 -24.27 14.33 -4.17
#